data_50dc43a31f9fbf242e56096bcaf66abe
#
_entry.id   50dc43a31f9fbf242e56096bcaf66abe
#
_cell.length_a   1.000
_cell.length_b   1.000
_cell.length_c   1.000
_cell.angle_alpha   90.00
_cell.angle_beta   90.00
_cell.angle_gamma   90.00
#
_symmetry.space_group_name_H-M   'P 1'
#
loop_
_entity.id
_entity.type
_entity.pdbx_description
1 polymer ?
#
loop_
_entity_poly.entity_id
_entity_poly.type
_entity_poly.pdbx_seq_one_letter_code
_entity_poly.pdbx_strand_id
1 'polypeptide(L)'
;MEKYTEWKKEIEKIISQVEGSVCINFYDLNKNNVFSINGDKKVLSASTIKLLILAELMKKISENKFSLSDTIMIADSMKTGGDGVLKELNTGHHFTLKELATLMIIVSDNQATNILIDFLGMENINQLGKELDLKETFLGRKMMDAEARKKGYDNYTCADDISLLLKLIYQEKLINKEASQLMLDILLRQQQGER
;
A
#
# COMPACT_ATOMS: atom_id res chain seq x y z
N MET A 1 11.70 22.61 17.91
CA MET A 1 12.21 21.29 18.38
C MET A 1 11.51 20.82 19.67
N GLU A 2 11.37 21.65 20.67
CA GLU A 2 10.73 21.30 21.95
C GLU A 2 9.33 20.66 21.81
N LYS A 3 8.43 21.25 21.00
CA LYS A 3 7.07 20.76 20.77
C LYS A 3 7.00 19.31 20.27
N TYR A 4 7.87 18.89 19.34
CA TYR A 4 7.88 17.52 18.82
C TYR A 4 8.44 16.52 19.84
N THR A 5 9.37 16.96 20.68
CA THR A 5 9.89 16.15 21.78
C THR A 5 8.81 15.94 22.85
N GLU A 6 8.00 16.94 23.12
CA GLU A 6 6.87 16.85 24.05
C GLU A 6 5.78 15.92 23.50
N TRP A 7 5.38 16.09 22.23
CA TRP A 7 4.43 15.18 21.59
C TRP A 7 4.91 13.72 21.60
N LYS A 8 6.19 13.48 21.30
CA LYS A 8 6.75 12.13 21.36
C LYS A 8 6.58 11.51 22.75
N LYS A 9 6.89 12.25 23.84
CA LYS A 9 6.73 11.79 25.21
C LYS A 9 5.29 11.49 25.58
N GLU A 10 4.35 12.35 25.16
CA GLU A 10 2.92 12.12 25.38
C GLU A 10 2.42 10.86 24.67
N ILE A 11 2.83 10.67 23.41
CA ILE A 11 2.51 9.49 22.61
C ILE A 11 3.11 8.24 23.27
N GLU A 12 4.37 8.26 23.70
CA GLU A 12 5.01 7.15 24.40
C GLU A 12 4.24 6.76 25.68
N LYS A 13 3.75 7.74 26.42
CA LYS A 13 2.90 7.51 27.60
C LYS A 13 1.57 6.83 27.22
N ILE A 14 0.92 7.26 26.13
CA ILE A 14 -0.32 6.61 25.66
C ILE A 14 -0.04 5.19 25.22
N ILE A 15 1.02 4.97 24.44
CA ILE A 15 1.42 3.65 23.92
C ILE A 15 1.71 2.67 25.06
N SER A 16 2.30 3.14 26.17
CA SER A 16 2.61 2.27 27.31
C SER A 16 1.37 1.65 27.98
N GLN A 17 0.17 2.16 27.67
CA GLN A 17 -1.12 1.67 28.18
C GLN A 17 -1.84 0.76 27.17
N VAL A 18 -1.30 0.59 25.96
CA VAL A 18 -1.92 -0.21 24.89
C VAL A 18 -1.36 -1.63 24.92
N GLU A 19 -2.25 -2.62 25.01
CA GLU A 19 -1.87 -4.02 24.79
C GLU A 19 -1.58 -4.26 23.31
N GLY A 20 -0.35 -4.70 23.00
CA GLY A 20 0.08 -4.98 21.63
C GLY A 20 1.33 -4.22 21.21
N SER A 21 1.61 -4.26 19.90
CA SER A 21 2.75 -3.57 19.31
C SER A 21 2.27 -2.32 18.57
N VAL A 22 2.77 -1.16 18.99
CA VAL A 22 2.52 0.12 18.32
C VAL A 22 3.80 0.60 17.66
N CYS A 23 3.70 0.96 16.39
CA CYS A 23 4.78 1.49 15.57
C CYS A 23 4.32 2.81 14.96
N ILE A 24 5.09 3.87 15.15
CA ILE A 24 4.74 5.21 14.67
C ILE A 24 5.95 5.83 13.96
N ASN A 25 5.69 6.42 12.80
CA ASN A 25 6.56 7.42 12.19
C ASN A 25 5.76 8.70 12.00
N PHE A 26 6.26 9.79 12.53
CA PHE A 26 5.71 11.13 12.34
C PHE A 26 6.69 11.97 11.52
N TYR A 27 6.22 12.52 10.41
CA TYR A 27 6.99 13.42 9.55
C TYR A 27 6.22 14.73 9.27
N ASP A 28 6.75 15.87 9.75
CA ASP A 28 6.21 17.19 9.40
C ASP A 28 6.79 17.64 8.05
N LEU A 29 5.97 17.62 7.02
CA LEU A 29 6.35 17.95 5.65
C LEU A 29 6.83 19.40 5.48
N ASN A 30 6.35 20.33 6.34
CA ASN A 30 6.73 21.75 6.26
C ASN A 30 8.04 22.06 6.97
N LYS A 31 8.39 21.30 8.00
CA LYS A 31 9.53 21.59 8.89
C LYS A 31 10.63 20.55 8.84
N ASN A 32 10.45 19.50 8.04
CA ASN A 32 11.35 18.35 7.98
C ASN A 32 11.67 17.73 9.36
N ASN A 33 10.76 17.90 10.33
CA ASN A 33 10.89 17.28 11.62
C ASN A 33 10.30 15.88 11.60
N VAL A 34 11.02 14.94 12.18
CA VAL A 34 10.63 13.54 12.25
C VAL A 34 10.88 13.02 13.67
N PHE A 35 9.97 12.19 14.14
CA PHE A 35 10.27 11.25 15.20
C PHE A 35 9.65 9.89 14.88
N SER A 36 10.32 8.85 15.33
CA SER A 36 9.89 7.47 15.16
C SER A 36 9.86 6.77 16.52
N ILE A 37 8.87 5.91 16.72
CA ILE A 37 8.73 5.04 17.89
C ILE A 37 8.50 3.64 17.35
N ASN A 38 9.48 2.74 17.47
CA ASN A 38 9.48 1.41 16.89
C ASN A 38 9.18 1.43 15.37
N GLY A 39 9.56 2.50 14.66
CA GLY A 39 9.16 2.73 13.29
C GLY A 39 9.79 1.75 12.30
N ASP A 40 10.96 1.22 12.62
CA ASP A 40 11.69 0.19 11.88
C ASP A 40 11.21 -1.25 12.19
N LYS A 41 10.34 -1.42 13.21
CA LYS A 41 9.86 -2.73 13.61
C LYS A 41 8.97 -3.35 12.55
N LYS A 42 9.33 -4.56 12.13
CA LYS A 42 8.53 -5.38 11.21
C LYS A 42 7.18 -5.74 11.80
N VAL A 43 6.12 -5.44 11.05
CA VAL A 43 4.73 -5.77 11.39
C VAL A 43 4.00 -6.33 10.19
N LEU A 44 2.85 -6.97 10.41
CA LEU A 44 1.96 -7.35 9.31
C LEU A 44 1.44 -6.09 8.61
N SER A 45 1.57 -6.04 7.30
CA SER A 45 1.18 -4.86 6.52
C SER A 45 -0.32 -4.68 6.39
N ALA A 46 -1.10 -5.77 6.52
CA ALA A 46 -2.51 -5.76 6.09
C ALA A 46 -2.65 -5.08 4.71
N SER A 47 -3.62 -4.18 4.53
CA SER A 47 -3.84 -3.51 3.25
C SER A 47 -2.84 -2.40 2.92
N THR A 48 -1.94 -2.01 3.83
CA THR A 48 -0.94 -0.97 3.51
C THR A 48 0.06 -1.44 2.44
N ILE A 49 0.24 -2.76 2.24
CA ILE A 49 1.05 -3.32 1.15
C ILE A 49 0.58 -2.86 -0.24
N LYS A 50 -0.69 -2.47 -0.39
CA LYS A 50 -1.29 -1.98 -1.64
C LYS A 50 -0.63 -0.70 -2.16
N LEU A 51 0.02 0.08 -1.27
CA LEU A 51 0.82 1.22 -1.68
C LEU A 51 2.01 0.81 -2.57
N LEU A 52 2.71 -0.27 -2.22
CA LEU A 52 3.82 -0.77 -3.02
C LEU A 52 3.33 -1.34 -4.36
N ILE A 53 2.18 -2.04 -4.37
CA ILE A 53 1.56 -2.57 -5.59
C ILE A 53 1.17 -1.41 -6.53
N LEU A 54 0.55 -0.35 -5.98
CA LEU A 54 0.21 0.86 -6.73
C LEU A 54 1.45 1.53 -7.32
N ALA A 55 2.53 1.64 -6.54
CA ALA A 55 3.79 2.22 -6.98
C ALA A 55 4.40 1.42 -8.15
N GLU A 56 4.39 0.08 -8.09
CA GLU A 56 4.89 -0.76 -9.19
C GLU A 56 4.04 -0.59 -10.45
N LEU A 57 2.72 -0.53 -10.34
CA LEU A 57 1.86 -0.25 -11.49
C LEU A 57 2.24 1.09 -12.14
N MET A 58 2.39 2.15 -11.35
CA MET A 58 2.77 3.46 -11.86
C MET A 58 4.17 3.47 -12.50
N LYS A 59 5.10 2.70 -11.97
CA LYS A 59 6.43 2.51 -12.57
C LYS A 59 6.30 1.88 -13.97
N LYS A 60 5.55 0.79 -14.12
CA LYS A 60 5.34 0.12 -15.43
C LYS A 60 4.64 1.03 -16.45
N ILE A 61 3.69 1.86 -15.99
CA ILE A 61 3.05 2.88 -16.82
C ILE A 61 4.07 3.93 -17.27
N SER A 62 4.91 4.44 -16.36
CA SER A 62 5.93 5.44 -16.67
C SER A 62 7.01 4.92 -17.62
N GLU A 63 7.27 3.63 -17.61
CA GLU A 63 8.17 2.92 -18.52
C GLU A 63 7.51 2.61 -19.88
N ASN A 64 6.27 3.06 -20.13
CA ASN A 64 5.47 2.78 -21.35
C ASN A 64 5.28 1.27 -21.62
N LYS A 65 5.34 0.43 -20.60
CA LYS A 65 5.08 -1.02 -20.75
C LYS A 65 3.59 -1.31 -20.85
N PHE A 66 2.77 -0.48 -20.18
CA PHE A 66 1.32 -0.59 -20.15
C PHE A 66 0.70 0.80 -20.19
N SER A 67 -0.60 0.85 -20.49
CA SER A 67 -1.44 2.05 -20.36
C SER A 67 -2.45 1.89 -19.24
N LEU A 68 -2.79 2.98 -18.57
CA LEU A 68 -3.88 2.99 -17.57
C LEU A 68 -5.23 2.60 -18.17
N SER A 69 -5.40 2.74 -19.51
CA SER A 69 -6.58 2.34 -20.26
C SER A 69 -6.57 0.86 -20.67
N ASP A 70 -5.47 0.15 -20.51
CA ASP A 70 -5.43 -1.30 -20.76
C ASP A 70 -6.41 -2.01 -19.85
N THR A 71 -7.12 -3.01 -20.38
CA THR A 71 -8.22 -3.67 -19.69
C THR A 71 -7.90 -5.12 -19.35
N ILE A 72 -8.42 -5.58 -18.23
CA ILE A 72 -8.41 -6.99 -17.84
C ILE A 72 -9.85 -7.47 -17.73
N MET A 73 -10.17 -8.58 -18.38
CA MET A 73 -11.46 -9.25 -18.24
C MET A 73 -11.51 -10.02 -16.92
N ILE A 74 -12.57 -9.80 -16.15
CA ILE A 74 -12.75 -10.48 -14.86
C ILE A 74 -13.37 -11.86 -15.07
N ALA A 75 -12.62 -12.90 -14.71
CA ALA A 75 -13.07 -14.29 -14.75
C ALA A 75 -13.54 -14.77 -13.36
N ASP A 76 -14.39 -15.81 -13.34
CA ASP A 76 -14.86 -16.41 -12.08
C ASP A 76 -13.73 -16.94 -11.20
N SER A 77 -12.66 -17.46 -11.81
CA SER A 77 -11.48 -17.97 -11.10
C SER A 77 -10.71 -16.89 -10.34
N MET A 78 -10.96 -15.61 -10.63
CA MET A 78 -10.30 -14.46 -9.98
C MET A 78 -11.05 -13.99 -8.73
N LYS A 79 -12.25 -14.54 -8.43
CA LYS A 79 -13.04 -14.13 -7.27
C LYS A 79 -12.25 -14.30 -5.97
N THR A 80 -12.21 -13.24 -5.19
CA THR A 80 -11.45 -13.19 -3.93
C THR A 80 -12.34 -12.61 -2.84
N GLY A 81 -12.42 -13.28 -1.69
CA GLY A 81 -13.20 -12.81 -0.54
C GLY A 81 -12.60 -11.59 0.17
N GLY A 82 -13.19 -11.26 1.31
CA GLY A 82 -12.78 -10.11 2.15
C GLY A 82 -13.32 -8.77 1.63
N ASP A 83 -12.57 -7.69 1.83
CA ASP A 83 -12.99 -6.35 1.45
C ASP A 83 -13.07 -6.16 -0.07
N GLY A 84 -13.90 -5.22 -0.49
CA GLY A 84 -14.08 -4.83 -1.89
C GLY A 84 -15.44 -5.17 -2.46
N VAL A 85 -15.69 -4.69 -3.66
CA VAL A 85 -16.97 -4.77 -4.38
C VAL A 85 -16.91 -5.62 -5.64
N LEU A 86 -15.74 -5.87 -6.23
CA LEU A 86 -15.61 -6.62 -7.48
C LEU A 86 -16.15 -8.05 -7.38
N LYS A 87 -16.02 -8.68 -6.22
CA LYS A 87 -16.54 -10.03 -5.96
C LYS A 87 -18.06 -10.15 -6.08
N GLU A 88 -18.78 -9.03 -5.92
CA GLU A 88 -20.26 -8.97 -6.00
C GLU A 88 -20.74 -8.74 -7.45
N LEU A 89 -19.84 -8.35 -8.36
CA LEU A 89 -20.19 -8.12 -9.75
C LEU A 89 -20.16 -9.41 -10.57
N ASN A 90 -20.92 -9.41 -11.66
CA ASN A 90 -20.88 -10.51 -12.64
C ASN A 90 -19.51 -10.54 -13.32
N THR A 91 -19.10 -11.74 -13.70
CA THR A 91 -17.88 -11.94 -14.49
C THR A 91 -18.09 -11.62 -15.97
N GLY A 92 -17.00 -11.52 -16.72
CA GLY A 92 -17.02 -11.10 -18.13
C GLY A 92 -16.90 -9.58 -18.35
N HIS A 93 -16.99 -8.77 -17.30
CA HIS A 93 -16.71 -7.34 -17.43
C HIS A 93 -15.22 -7.07 -17.58
N HIS A 94 -14.89 -6.02 -18.35
CA HIS A 94 -13.54 -5.52 -18.51
C HIS A 94 -13.34 -4.28 -17.62
N PHE A 95 -12.27 -4.29 -16.84
CA PHE A 95 -11.86 -3.15 -16.02
C PHE A 95 -10.50 -2.67 -16.48
N THR A 96 -10.35 -1.36 -16.58
CA THR A 96 -9.06 -0.72 -16.87
C THR A 96 -8.10 -0.88 -15.69
N LEU A 97 -6.79 -0.84 -15.96
CA LEU A 97 -5.76 -0.83 -14.89
C LEU A 97 -5.99 0.33 -13.92
N LYS A 98 -6.47 1.49 -14.41
CA LYS A 98 -6.84 2.64 -13.57
C LYS A 98 -8.00 2.32 -12.64
N GLU A 99 -9.06 1.66 -13.12
CA GLU A 99 -10.22 1.28 -12.29
C GLU A 99 -9.83 0.26 -11.23
N LEU A 100 -9.05 -0.77 -11.61
CA LEU A 100 -8.54 -1.76 -10.66
C LEU A 100 -7.67 -1.12 -9.57
N ALA A 101 -6.75 -0.24 -9.94
CA ALA A 101 -5.92 0.50 -8.99
C ALA A 101 -6.77 1.39 -8.06
N THR A 102 -7.80 2.04 -8.62
CA THR A 102 -8.72 2.86 -7.85
C THR A 102 -9.48 2.01 -6.82
N LEU A 103 -10.11 0.91 -7.23
CA LEU A 103 -10.83 0.01 -6.33
C LEU A 103 -9.92 -0.61 -5.27
N MET A 104 -8.71 -1.02 -5.64
CA MET A 104 -7.71 -1.54 -4.72
C MET A 104 -7.47 -0.59 -3.54
N ILE A 105 -7.42 0.72 -3.80
CA ILE A 105 -7.09 1.73 -2.78
C ILE A 105 -8.35 2.27 -2.09
N ILE A 106 -9.37 2.73 -2.84
CA ILE A 106 -10.47 3.50 -2.23
C ILE A 106 -11.39 2.66 -1.34
N VAL A 107 -11.62 1.39 -1.70
CA VAL A 107 -12.45 0.44 -0.94
C VAL A 107 -11.66 -0.80 -0.52
N SER A 108 -10.34 -0.76 -0.62
CA SER A 108 -9.46 -1.87 -0.27
C SER A 108 -9.81 -3.20 -0.97
N ASP A 109 -10.26 -3.16 -2.23
CA ASP A 109 -10.74 -4.34 -2.95
C ASP A 109 -9.65 -5.42 -3.10
N ASN A 110 -9.88 -6.57 -2.50
CA ASN A 110 -8.92 -7.68 -2.50
C ASN A 110 -8.85 -8.39 -3.85
N GLN A 111 -9.95 -8.45 -4.59
CA GLN A 111 -9.97 -9.05 -5.92
C GLN A 111 -9.19 -8.18 -6.90
N ALA A 112 -9.42 -6.86 -6.90
CA ALA A 112 -8.62 -5.92 -7.70
C ALA A 112 -7.13 -6.01 -7.35
N THR A 113 -6.82 -6.14 -6.06
CA THR A 113 -5.44 -6.31 -5.58
C THR A 113 -4.80 -7.56 -6.15
N ASN A 114 -5.46 -8.72 -6.06
CA ASN A 114 -4.91 -9.99 -6.54
C ASN A 114 -4.75 -10.00 -8.07
N ILE A 115 -5.68 -9.38 -8.80
CA ILE A 115 -5.57 -9.22 -10.26
C ILE A 115 -4.33 -8.40 -10.60
N LEU A 116 -4.09 -7.29 -9.90
CA LEU A 116 -2.90 -6.46 -10.12
C LEU A 116 -1.60 -7.18 -9.69
N ILE A 117 -1.62 -7.97 -8.62
CA ILE A 117 -0.47 -8.80 -8.23
C ILE A 117 -0.12 -9.81 -9.34
N ASP A 118 -1.13 -10.49 -9.92
CA ASP A 118 -0.93 -11.45 -11.00
C ASP A 118 -0.41 -10.76 -12.27
N PHE A 119 -0.94 -9.58 -12.58
CA PHE A 119 -0.56 -8.80 -13.74
C PHE A 119 0.88 -8.26 -13.66
N LEU A 120 1.29 -7.76 -12.50
CA LEU A 120 2.60 -7.14 -12.28
C LEU A 120 3.69 -8.18 -11.94
N GLY A 121 3.31 -9.26 -11.26
CA GLY A 121 4.21 -10.24 -10.67
C GLY A 121 4.75 -9.81 -9.30
N MET A 122 4.67 -10.71 -8.32
CA MET A 122 5.15 -10.44 -6.94
C MET A 122 6.64 -10.09 -6.89
N GLU A 123 7.45 -10.68 -7.76
CA GLU A 123 8.89 -10.42 -7.83
C GLU A 123 9.18 -8.98 -8.23
N ASN A 124 8.48 -8.44 -9.23
CA ASN A 124 8.63 -7.06 -9.67
C ASN A 124 8.22 -6.07 -8.58
N ILE A 125 7.10 -6.36 -7.90
CA ILE A 125 6.61 -5.54 -6.78
C ILE A 125 7.66 -5.49 -5.66
N ASN A 126 8.21 -6.65 -5.27
CA ASN A 126 9.22 -6.72 -4.23
C ASN A 126 10.57 -6.12 -4.68
N GLN A 127 10.89 -6.22 -5.98
CA GLN A 127 12.09 -5.58 -6.53
C GLN A 127 12.01 -4.05 -6.43
N LEU A 128 10.85 -3.46 -6.71
CA LEU A 128 10.64 -2.02 -6.49
C LEU A 128 10.82 -1.64 -5.01
N GLY A 129 10.33 -2.46 -4.08
CA GLY A 129 10.56 -2.24 -2.65
C GLY A 129 12.05 -2.12 -2.30
N LYS A 130 12.88 -3.00 -2.87
CA LYS A 130 14.34 -2.93 -2.70
C LYS A 130 14.96 -1.68 -3.36
N GLU A 131 14.52 -1.31 -4.56
CA GLU A 131 14.99 -0.12 -5.27
C GLU A 131 14.68 1.18 -4.50
N LEU A 132 13.55 1.20 -3.78
CA LEU A 132 13.15 2.30 -2.91
C LEU A 132 13.78 2.26 -1.51
N ASP A 133 14.66 1.28 -1.25
CA ASP A 133 15.32 1.05 0.04
C ASP A 133 14.34 0.81 1.21
N LEU A 134 13.16 0.21 0.92
CA LEU A 134 12.23 -0.22 1.94
C LEU A 134 12.84 -1.41 2.72
N LYS A 135 12.82 -1.32 4.04
CA LYS A 135 13.58 -2.26 4.89
C LYS A 135 12.79 -3.52 5.24
N GLU A 136 11.50 -3.35 5.52
CA GLU A 136 10.64 -4.42 6.03
C GLU A 136 9.42 -4.67 5.13
N THR A 137 9.18 -3.81 4.11
CA THR A 137 8.01 -3.96 3.23
C THR A 137 8.24 -5.06 2.22
N PHE A 138 7.41 -6.10 2.32
CA PHE A 138 7.53 -7.31 1.51
C PHE A 138 6.15 -7.93 1.24
N LEU A 139 5.85 -8.21 -0.03
CA LEU A 139 4.67 -8.94 -0.48
C LEU A 139 4.98 -10.44 -0.53
N GLY A 140 4.53 -11.20 0.47
CA GLY A 140 4.79 -12.63 0.60
C GLY A 140 3.66 -13.52 0.09
N ARG A 141 2.43 -13.00 -0.04
CA ARG A 141 1.25 -13.75 -0.51
C ARG A 141 0.19 -12.84 -1.10
N LYS A 142 -0.73 -13.43 -1.85
CA LYS A 142 -1.96 -12.75 -2.30
C LYS A 142 -2.91 -12.45 -1.11
N MET A 143 -3.84 -11.54 -1.35
CA MET A 143 -4.90 -11.27 -0.39
C MET A 143 -5.76 -12.53 -0.20
N MET A 144 -6.16 -12.79 1.04
CA MET A 144 -7.00 -13.93 1.44
C MET A 144 -6.42 -15.33 1.15
N ASP A 145 -5.16 -15.46 0.78
CA ASP A 145 -4.46 -16.73 0.59
C ASP A 145 -4.15 -17.40 1.96
N ALA A 146 -5.10 -18.18 2.46
CA ALA A 146 -4.99 -18.87 3.74
C ALA A 146 -3.93 -19.99 3.70
N GLU A 147 -3.73 -20.63 2.55
CA GLU A 147 -2.76 -21.72 2.42
C GLU A 147 -1.32 -21.21 2.46
N ALA A 148 -1.03 -20.10 1.77
CA ALA A 148 0.27 -19.44 1.89
C ALA A 148 0.53 -18.99 3.34
N ARG A 149 -0.49 -18.41 4.00
CA ARG A 149 -0.40 -18.00 5.40
C ARG A 149 -0.09 -19.16 6.35
N LYS A 150 -0.74 -20.31 6.19
CA LYS A 150 -0.44 -21.54 6.98
C LYS A 150 1.00 -22.02 6.79
N LYS A 151 1.59 -21.79 5.62
CA LYS A 151 3.00 -22.08 5.31
C LYS A 151 3.97 -21.03 5.84
N GLY A 152 3.49 -19.99 6.55
CA GLY A 152 4.32 -18.94 7.14
C GLY A 152 4.60 -17.75 6.21
N TYR A 153 4.02 -17.70 5.01
CA TYR A 153 4.12 -16.54 4.13
C TYR A 153 3.11 -15.47 4.56
N ASP A 154 3.57 -14.23 4.71
CA ASP A 154 2.68 -13.11 4.97
C ASP A 154 3.22 -11.82 4.36
N ASN A 155 2.42 -10.76 4.37
CA ASN A 155 2.78 -9.44 3.88
C ASN A 155 3.23 -8.59 5.06
N TYR A 156 4.38 -7.98 4.94
CA TYR A 156 5.03 -7.22 6.01
C TYR A 156 5.31 -5.79 5.60
N THR A 157 5.49 -4.94 6.59
CA THR A 157 5.96 -3.56 6.44
C THR A 157 6.51 -3.04 7.77
N CYS A 158 6.93 -1.79 7.80
CA CYS A 158 7.17 -1.02 9.01
C CYS A 158 6.65 0.42 8.84
N ALA A 159 6.52 1.16 9.94
CA ALA A 159 5.98 2.52 9.88
C ALA A 159 6.90 3.49 9.12
N ASP A 160 8.21 3.28 9.20
CA ASP A 160 9.20 4.11 8.50
C ASP A 160 9.10 3.92 6.98
N ASP A 161 8.91 2.70 6.48
CA ASP A 161 8.72 2.40 5.06
C ASP A 161 7.44 3.05 4.50
N ILE A 162 6.32 2.90 5.21
CA ILE A 162 5.05 3.52 4.78
C ILE A 162 5.16 5.04 4.78
N SER A 163 5.78 5.62 5.81
CA SER A 163 6.03 7.07 5.86
C SER A 163 6.91 7.53 4.70
N LEU A 164 7.93 6.76 4.32
CA LEU A 164 8.79 7.06 3.18
C LEU A 164 7.99 7.07 1.87
N LEU A 165 7.16 6.03 1.62
CA LEU A 165 6.32 5.97 0.42
C LEU A 165 5.38 7.18 0.34
N LEU A 166 4.64 7.48 1.41
CA LEU A 166 3.70 8.60 1.46
C LEU A 166 4.42 9.95 1.28
N LYS A 167 5.59 10.12 1.89
CA LYS A 167 6.44 11.31 1.72
C LYS A 167 6.87 11.48 0.27
N LEU A 168 7.35 10.42 -0.38
CA LEU A 168 7.78 10.48 -1.78
C LEU A 168 6.62 10.78 -2.72
N ILE A 169 5.42 10.22 -2.47
CA ILE A 169 4.19 10.55 -3.21
C ILE A 169 3.86 12.03 -3.07
N TYR A 170 3.79 12.53 -1.83
CA TYR A 170 3.46 13.93 -1.56
C TYR A 170 4.46 14.92 -2.16
N GLN A 171 5.74 14.56 -2.17
CA GLN A 171 6.83 15.38 -2.74
C GLN A 171 6.96 15.24 -4.27
N GLU A 172 6.05 14.52 -4.93
CA GLU A 172 6.08 14.25 -6.39
C GLU A 172 7.38 13.55 -6.85
N LYS A 173 7.96 12.71 -5.98
CA LYS A 173 9.26 12.05 -6.20
C LYS A 173 9.16 10.53 -6.33
N LEU A 174 8.01 9.91 -6.04
CA LEU A 174 7.84 8.48 -6.22
C LEU A 174 7.62 8.19 -7.71
N ILE A 175 8.55 7.47 -8.32
CA ILE A 175 8.64 7.20 -9.76
C ILE A 175 8.89 8.48 -10.58
N ASN A 176 7.88 9.33 -10.76
CA ASN A 176 7.95 10.65 -11.35
C ASN A 176 6.78 11.52 -10.85
N LYS A 177 6.71 12.77 -11.31
CA LYS A 177 5.71 13.74 -10.87
C LYS A 177 4.28 13.29 -11.20
N GLU A 178 4.04 12.89 -12.44
CA GLU A 178 2.72 12.49 -12.95
C GLU A 178 2.20 11.25 -12.22
N ALA A 179 3.05 10.25 -12.01
CA ALA A 179 2.75 9.05 -11.25
C ALA A 179 2.40 9.38 -9.79
N SER A 180 3.20 10.22 -9.15
CA SER A 180 2.96 10.65 -7.76
C SER A 180 1.64 11.41 -7.61
N GLN A 181 1.33 12.33 -8.54
CA GLN A 181 0.07 13.09 -8.53
C GLN A 181 -1.14 12.18 -8.69
N LEU A 182 -1.08 11.20 -9.59
CA LEU A 182 -2.17 10.23 -9.77
C LEU A 182 -2.33 9.33 -8.55
N MET A 183 -1.23 8.85 -7.97
CA MET A 183 -1.28 8.09 -6.72
C MET A 183 -1.92 8.90 -5.59
N LEU A 184 -1.52 10.15 -5.43
CA LEU A 184 -2.09 11.05 -4.42
C LEU A 184 -3.59 11.27 -4.64
N ASP A 185 -4.03 11.52 -5.90
CA ASP A 185 -5.44 11.66 -6.24
C ASP A 185 -6.26 10.43 -5.85
N ILE A 186 -5.75 9.22 -6.11
CA ILE A 186 -6.43 7.98 -5.72
C ILE A 186 -6.49 7.83 -4.20
N LEU A 187 -5.39 8.12 -3.50
CA LEU A 187 -5.31 8.01 -2.03
C LEU A 187 -6.26 8.97 -1.31
N LEU A 188 -6.41 10.20 -1.82
CA LEU A 188 -7.33 11.21 -1.25
C LEU A 188 -8.80 10.83 -1.36
N ARG A 189 -9.15 9.86 -2.21
CA ARG A 189 -10.51 9.35 -2.39
C ARG A 189 -10.81 8.08 -1.57
N GLN A 190 -9.91 7.69 -0.68
CA GLN A 190 -10.06 6.52 0.18
C GLN A 190 -11.33 6.62 1.06
N GLN A 191 -12.12 5.55 1.17
CA GLN A 191 -13.44 5.54 1.78
C GLN A 191 -13.54 4.71 3.07
N GLN A 192 -12.48 4.07 3.51
CA GLN A 192 -12.50 3.19 4.70
C GLN A 192 -12.07 3.89 6.01
N GLY A 193 -11.96 5.21 6.03
CA GLY A 193 -11.43 5.99 7.15
C GLY A 193 -12.44 6.38 8.25
N GLU A 194 -13.73 6.12 8.08
CA GLU A 194 -14.79 6.53 9.03
C GLU A 194 -15.43 5.31 9.73
N ARG A 195 -14.63 4.59 10.52
CA ARG A 195 -15.16 3.57 11.45
C ARG A 195 -14.61 3.75 12.84
#